data_17810f16eb7e855ac1ae88ae7c8db667
#
_entry.id   17810f16eb7e855ac1ae88ae7c8db667
#
_cell.length_a   1.000
_cell.length_b   1.000
_cell.length_c   1.000
_cell.angle_alpha   90.00
_cell.angle_beta   90.00
_cell.angle_gamma   90.00
#
_symmetry.space_group_name_H-M   'P 1'
#
loop_
_entity.id
_entity.type
_entity.pdbx_description
1 polymer ?
#
loop_
_entity_poly.entity_id
_entity_poly.type
_entity_poly.pdbx_seq_one_letter_code
_entity_poly.pdbx_strand_id
1 'polypeptide(L)'
;MISKNYLVLIIQARMNSRRFPNKVISDLSGAPLIERILQRVKRVKKIEKIIIATTKRKEDDILVEIAKSNKVEAFRGSENDLVDRYYQAVKDKNFSHILRLPADNPIPDPSEYNRLINYHLKTDNDFSSNICNFMKNGYPDGFGVEIFTVNSLKKIWKNEKRKKFREHIALNFYDYKKDKKNLKFNFKIGTVKCPKKISRPKLVFEVNYYKDYLFIKQIYEYFSPQNFFFTATDVVKWYEKKYYRKELN
;
A
#
# COMPACT_ATOMS: atom_id res chain seq x y z
N MET A 1 -29.97 -5.54 9.67
CA MET A 1 -28.69 -5.65 10.40
C MET A 1 -27.61 -5.02 9.54
N ILE A 2 -26.97 -3.94 9.99
CA ILE A 2 -25.81 -3.34 9.30
C ILE A 2 -24.68 -4.36 9.45
N SER A 3 -24.26 -4.99 8.35
CA SER A 3 -23.13 -5.92 8.38
C SER A 3 -21.90 -5.16 8.88
N LYS A 4 -21.35 -5.58 9.98
CA LYS A 4 -20.13 -4.96 10.54
C LYS A 4 -18.99 -5.19 9.54
N ASN A 5 -18.45 -4.11 8.99
CA ASN A 5 -17.35 -4.19 8.02
C ASN A 5 -16.04 -4.47 8.75
N TYR A 6 -15.53 -5.69 8.64
CA TYR A 6 -14.24 -6.09 9.20
C TYR A 6 -13.14 -5.89 8.18
N LEU A 7 -12.24 -4.93 8.44
CA LEU A 7 -11.16 -4.55 7.52
C LEU A 7 -9.82 -5.12 8.00
N VAL A 8 -9.10 -5.76 7.08
CA VAL A 8 -7.72 -6.17 7.30
C VAL A 8 -6.79 -5.37 6.37
N LEU A 9 -5.67 -4.88 6.91
CA LEU A 9 -4.59 -4.32 6.10
C LEU A 9 -3.52 -5.38 5.90
N ILE A 10 -3.21 -5.67 4.65
CA ILE A 10 -2.16 -6.63 4.27
C ILE A 10 -0.98 -5.86 3.66
N ILE A 11 0.16 -5.91 4.36
CA ILE A 11 1.43 -5.40 3.85
C ILE A 11 2.12 -6.55 3.13
N GLN A 12 2.23 -6.44 1.80
CA GLN A 12 3.01 -7.43 1.04
C GLN A 12 4.48 -7.05 1.06
N ALA A 13 5.32 -7.93 1.59
CA ALA A 13 6.75 -7.73 1.72
C ALA A 13 7.53 -9.00 1.40
N ARG A 14 8.74 -8.85 0.85
CA ARG A 14 9.74 -9.92 0.71
C ARG A 14 11.14 -9.34 0.67
N MET A 15 12.13 -10.11 1.11
CA MET A 15 13.53 -9.69 1.13
C MET A 15 14.13 -9.64 -0.28
N ASN A 16 13.77 -10.60 -1.13
CA ASN A 16 14.31 -10.73 -2.48
C ASN A 16 13.66 -9.74 -3.48
N SER A 17 14.07 -8.48 -3.42
CA SER A 17 13.77 -7.47 -4.44
C SER A 17 14.90 -7.43 -5.47
N ARG A 18 14.60 -7.65 -6.75
CA ARG A 18 15.62 -7.66 -7.82
C ARG A 18 16.35 -6.32 -7.99
N ARG A 19 15.64 -5.20 -7.82
CA ARG A 19 16.15 -3.84 -8.05
C ARG A 19 16.86 -3.25 -6.83
N PHE A 20 16.45 -3.63 -5.63
CA PHE A 20 17.03 -3.21 -4.37
C PHE A 20 16.81 -4.33 -3.34
N PRO A 21 17.75 -5.30 -3.24
CA PRO A 21 17.69 -6.38 -2.25
C PRO A 21 17.59 -5.83 -0.82
N ASN A 22 16.87 -6.54 0.04
CA ASN A 22 16.71 -6.20 1.46
C ASN A 22 16.10 -4.81 1.75
N LYS A 23 15.52 -4.13 0.76
CA LYS A 23 14.98 -2.78 0.92
C LYS A 23 14.02 -2.62 2.10
N VAL A 24 13.23 -3.67 2.39
CA VAL A 24 12.18 -3.61 3.43
C VAL A 24 12.74 -3.54 4.85
N ILE A 25 14.02 -3.92 5.05
CA ILE A 25 14.73 -3.79 6.34
C ILE A 25 15.78 -2.67 6.32
N SER A 26 15.90 -1.91 5.23
CA SER A 26 16.82 -0.76 5.18
C SER A 26 16.42 0.28 6.21
N ASP A 27 17.41 0.87 6.88
CA ASP A 27 17.21 1.84 7.95
C ASP A 27 16.57 3.15 7.47
N LEU A 28 15.48 3.55 8.09
CA LEU A 28 14.88 4.87 7.93
C LEU A 28 14.82 5.58 9.29
N SER A 29 15.85 6.37 9.59
CA SER A 29 15.97 7.13 10.86
C SER A 29 15.86 6.23 12.11
N GLY A 30 16.67 5.17 12.16
CA GLY A 30 16.80 4.31 13.34
C GLY A 30 15.80 3.15 13.43
N ALA A 31 15.04 2.84 12.36
CA ALA A 31 14.27 1.61 12.29
C ALA A 31 14.11 1.10 10.84
N PRO A 32 13.89 -0.21 10.64
CA PRO A 32 13.60 -0.79 9.33
C PRO A 32 12.45 -0.10 8.60
N LEU A 33 12.55 0.02 7.28
CA LEU A 33 11.50 0.63 6.43
C LEU A 33 10.12 0.03 6.72
N ILE A 34 10.02 -1.30 6.84
CA ILE A 34 8.74 -1.97 7.12
C ILE A 34 8.18 -1.62 8.51
N GLU A 35 9.02 -1.37 9.50
CA GLU A 35 8.57 -0.92 10.82
C GLU A 35 8.05 0.52 10.77
N ARG A 36 8.66 1.38 9.96
CA ARG A 36 8.13 2.73 9.70
C ARG A 36 6.74 2.69 9.07
N ILE A 37 6.54 1.78 8.11
CA ILE A 37 5.20 1.52 7.56
C ILE A 37 4.24 1.08 8.66
N LEU A 38 4.61 0.09 9.49
CA LEU A 38 3.76 -0.42 10.58
C LEU A 38 3.37 0.67 11.56
N GLN A 39 4.33 1.51 12.01
CA GLN A 39 4.08 2.62 12.94
C GLN A 39 3.04 3.59 12.38
N ARG A 40 3.06 3.86 11.07
CA ARG A 40 2.13 4.77 10.41
C ARG A 40 0.75 4.15 10.20
N VAL A 41 0.68 2.91 9.68
CA VAL A 41 -0.61 2.27 9.40
C VAL A 41 -1.40 1.86 10.65
N LYS A 42 -0.74 1.68 11.80
CA LYS A 42 -1.41 1.49 13.09
C LYS A 42 -2.30 2.67 13.49
N ARG A 43 -2.15 3.84 12.88
CA ARG A 43 -2.98 5.04 13.09
C ARG A 43 -4.18 5.12 12.15
N VAL A 44 -4.31 4.22 11.19
CA VAL A 44 -5.47 4.15 10.30
C VAL A 44 -6.65 3.60 11.07
N LYS A 45 -7.77 4.32 11.04
CA LYS A 45 -9.01 3.91 11.72
C LYS A 45 -9.68 2.76 10.97
N LYS A 46 -10.53 2.02 11.67
CA LYS A 46 -11.36 0.91 11.13
C LYS A 46 -10.57 -0.32 10.65
N ILE A 47 -9.25 -0.37 10.82
CA ILE A 47 -8.47 -1.58 10.57
C ILE A 47 -8.52 -2.44 11.83
N GLU A 48 -9.02 -3.66 11.69
CA GLU A 48 -9.13 -4.62 12.80
C GLU A 48 -7.86 -5.45 12.97
N LYS A 49 -7.19 -5.72 11.85
CA LYS A 49 -5.99 -6.55 11.83
C LYS A 49 -4.98 -6.03 10.79
N ILE A 50 -3.71 -6.14 11.12
CA ILE A 50 -2.60 -5.93 10.19
C ILE A 50 -1.90 -7.27 9.99
N ILE A 51 -1.63 -7.63 8.73
CA ILE A 51 -0.92 -8.86 8.36
C ILE A 51 0.27 -8.51 7.47
N ILE A 52 1.47 -8.95 7.81
CA ILE A 52 2.59 -8.97 6.88
C ILE A 52 2.48 -10.26 6.05
N ALA A 53 2.19 -10.14 4.76
CA ALA A 53 2.09 -11.26 3.84
C ALA A 53 3.42 -11.44 3.08
N THR A 54 4.19 -12.46 3.47
CA THR A 54 5.50 -12.76 2.92
C THR A 54 5.57 -14.15 2.27
N THR A 55 6.76 -14.58 1.83
CA THR A 55 6.95 -15.88 1.18
C THR A 55 7.41 -16.95 2.16
N LYS A 56 7.54 -18.20 1.67
CA LYS A 56 8.07 -19.33 2.46
C LYS A 56 9.60 -19.42 2.43
N ARG A 57 10.29 -18.47 1.80
CA ARG A 57 11.75 -18.45 1.73
C ARG A 57 12.37 -18.15 3.08
N LYS A 58 13.51 -18.76 3.39
CA LYS A 58 14.23 -18.57 4.66
C LYS A 58 14.63 -17.10 4.88
N GLU A 59 15.00 -16.40 3.81
CA GLU A 59 15.38 -14.98 3.87
C GLU A 59 14.25 -14.09 4.41
N ASP A 60 12.99 -14.54 4.28
CA ASP A 60 11.81 -13.80 4.75
C ASP A 60 11.48 -14.08 6.23
N ASP A 61 12.25 -14.92 6.95
CA ASP A 61 12.02 -15.21 8.37
C ASP A 61 12.09 -13.95 9.22
N ILE A 62 12.99 -13.03 8.89
CA ILE A 62 13.10 -11.72 9.56
C ILE A 62 11.79 -10.92 9.52
N LEU A 63 10.99 -11.05 8.45
CA LEU A 63 9.69 -10.37 8.35
C LEU A 63 8.66 -10.98 9.33
N VAL A 64 8.78 -12.27 9.64
CA VAL A 64 7.95 -12.92 10.64
C VAL A 64 8.34 -12.45 12.05
N GLU A 65 9.63 -12.31 12.32
CA GLU A 65 10.15 -11.78 13.59
C GLU A 65 9.72 -10.32 13.80
N ILE A 66 9.84 -9.48 12.76
CA ILE A 66 9.37 -8.09 12.79
C ILE A 66 7.85 -8.03 13.02
N ALA A 67 7.07 -8.91 12.40
CA ALA A 67 5.64 -8.97 12.66
C ALA A 67 5.35 -9.29 14.13
N LYS A 68 6.02 -10.29 14.68
CA LYS A 68 5.89 -10.71 16.09
C LYS A 68 6.26 -9.57 17.05
N SER A 69 7.42 -8.94 16.89
CA SER A 69 7.88 -7.84 17.73
C SER A 69 6.94 -6.62 17.68
N ASN A 70 6.34 -6.39 16.52
CA ASN A 70 5.36 -5.31 16.31
C ASN A 70 3.91 -5.70 16.69
N LYS A 71 3.66 -6.91 17.22
CA LYS A 71 2.34 -7.43 17.61
C LYS A 71 1.33 -7.42 16.43
N VAL A 72 1.79 -7.74 15.24
CA VAL A 72 0.96 -7.95 14.05
C VAL A 72 1.10 -9.37 13.55
N GLU A 73 0.17 -9.83 12.73
CA GLU A 73 0.19 -11.19 12.20
C GLU A 73 1.17 -11.29 11.01
N ALA A 74 1.83 -12.44 10.88
CA ALA A 74 2.58 -12.81 9.68
C ALA A 74 1.85 -13.95 8.97
N PHE A 75 1.78 -13.88 7.63
CA PHE A 75 1.31 -14.96 6.78
C PHE A 75 2.37 -15.30 5.73
N ARG A 76 2.69 -16.60 5.60
CA ARG A 76 3.66 -17.08 4.60
C ARG A 76 2.95 -17.85 3.50
N GLY A 77 3.06 -17.38 2.26
CA GLY A 77 2.36 -17.96 1.11
C GLY A 77 3.21 -18.04 -0.16
N SER A 78 2.54 -18.24 -1.30
CA SER A 78 3.18 -18.33 -2.61
C SER A 78 4.04 -17.11 -2.94
N GLU A 79 5.24 -17.32 -3.49
CA GLU A 79 6.11 -16.24 -3.96
C GLU A 79 5.59 -15.60 -5.25
N ASN A 80 5.11 -16.43 -6.18
CA ASN A 80 4.77 -16.03 -7.54
C ASN A 80 3.26 -15.82 -7.77
N ASP A 81 2.44 -16.22 -6.81
CA ASP A 81 0.99 -16.09 -6.87
C ASP A 81 0.48 -15.20 -5.73
N LEU A 82 0.45 -13.89 -5.99
CA LEU A 82 0.03 -12.92 -4.99
C LEU A 82 -1.47 -13.01 -4.71
N VAL A 83 -2.28 -13.35 -5.69
CA VAL A 83 -3.73 -13.58 -5.50
C VAL A 83 -3.95 -14.72 -4.52
N ASP A 84 -3.24 -15.84 -4.68
CA ASP A 84 -3.32 -16.97 -3.74
C ASP A 84 -2.83 -16.58 -2.36
N ARG A 85 -1.66 -15.91 -2.26
CA ARG A 85 -1.11 -15.47 -0.97
C ARG A 85 -2.10 -14.62 -0.17
N TYR A 86 -2.78 -13.67 -0.82
CA TYR A 86 -3.78 -12.83 -0.18
C TYR A 86 -5.03 -13.63 0.21
N TYR A 87 -5.52 -14.48 -0.68
CA TYR A 87 -6.70 -15.28 -0.40
C TYR A 87 -6.48 -16.25 0.76
N GLN A 88 -5.35 -16.97 0.79
CA GLN A 88 -5.02 -17.88 1.88
C GLN A 88 -4.83 -17.17 3.23
N ALA A 89 -4.36 -15.91 3.23
CA ALA A 89 -4.20 -15.13 4.44
C ALA A 89 -5.54 -14.77 5.12
N VAL A 90 -6.67 -14.79 4.37
CA VAL A 90 -7.96 -14.30 4.86
C VAL A 90 -9.12 -15.31 4.76
N LYS A 91 -8.98 -16.41 4.02
CA LYS A 91 -10.09 -17.31 3.64
C LYS A 91 -10.89 -17.87 4.83
N ASP A 92 -10.21 -18.13 5.95
CA ASP A 92 -10.79 -18.74 7.15
C ASP A 92 -11.05 -17.70 8.25
N LYS A 93 -11.06 -16.40 7.89
CA LYS A 93 -11.25 -15.29 8.80
C LYS A 93 -12.48 -14.46 8.41
N ASN A 94 -13.08 -13.81 9.38
CA ASN A 94 -14.30 -13.03 9.16
C ASN A 94 -13.97 -11.58 8.71
N PHE A 95 -13.17 -11.43 7.62
CA PHE A 95 -12.93 -10.13 7.00
C PHE A 95 -13.86 -9.92 5.80
N SER A 96 -14.35 -8.70 5.64
CA SER A 96 -15.15 -8.28 4.49
C SER A 96 -14.33 -7.55 3.44
N HIS A 97 -13.30 -6.78 3.87
CA HIS A 97 -12.50 -5.94 3.01
C HIS A 97 -11.01 -6.05 3.32
N ILE A 98 -10.19 -5.89 2.30
CA ILE A 98 -8.74 -5.93 2.35
C ILE A 98 -8.18 -4.59 1.88
N LEU A 99 -7.36 -3.95 2.71
CA LEU A 99 -6.48 -2.88 2.27
C LEU A 99 -5.16 -3.51 1.84
N ARG A 100 -4.73 -3.22 0.62
CA ARG A 100 -3.48 -3.71 0.05
C ARG A 100 -2.42 -2.63 0.06
N LEU A 101 -1.33 -2.88 0.78
CA LEU A 101 -0.18 -2.00 0.84
C LEU A 101 1.10 -2.75 0.44
N PRO A 102 1.71 -2.42 -0.71
CA PRO A 102 3.06 -2.88 -1.01
C PRO A 102 4.08 -2.22 -0.10
N ALA A 103 5.08 -2.98 0.38
CA ALA A 103 6.11 -2.48 1.29
C ALA A 103 7.17 -1.58 0.61
N ASP A 104 6.96 -1.15 -0.61
CA ASP A 104 7.73 -0.12 -1.30
C ASP A 104 7.13 1.29 -1.15
N ASN A 105 5.98 1.41 -0.48
CA ASN A 105 5.34 2.68 -0.14
C ASN A 105 5.62 3.03 1.34
N PRO A 106 6.76 3.66 1.65
CA PRO A 106 7.21 3.83 3.03
C PRO A 106 6.52 4.98 3.78
N ILE A 107 5.73 5.81 3.10
CA ILE A 107 5.05 6.98 3.69
C ILE A 107 3.52 6.86 3.57
N PRO A 108 2.89 5.78 4.09
CA PRO A 108 1.45 5.72 4.12
C PRO A 108 0.87 6.87 4.95
N ASP A 109 -0.11 7.61 4.40
CA ASP A 109 -0.78 8.69 5.12
C ASP A 109 -2.10 8.21 5.71
N PRO A 110 -2.22 8.08 7.05
CA PRO A 110 -3.44 7.59 7.70
C PRO A 110 -4.68 8.41 7.36
N SER A 111 -4.57 9.71 7.10
CA SER A 111 -5.71 10.56 6.76
C SER A 111 -6.27 10.22 5.38
N GLU A 112 -5.39 9.99 4.40
CA GLU A 112 -5.77 9.64 3.05
C GLU A 112 -6.29 8.20 2.96
N TYR A 113 -5.78 7.28 3.80
CA TYR A 113 -6.30 5.92 3.95
C TYR A 113 -7.72 5.96 4.52
N ASN A 114 -7.94 6.69 5.62
CA ASN A 114 -9.26 6.85 6.22
C ASN A 114 -10.28 7.46 5.23
N ARG A 115 -9.83 8.40 4.40
CA ARG A 115 -10.67 9.03 3.38
C ARG A 115 -11.10 8.03 2.31
N LEU A 116 -10.18 7.20 1.81
CA LEU A 116 -10.49 6.14 0.85
C LEU A 116 -11.40 5.06 1.46
N ILE A 117 -11.12 4.61 2.69
CA ILE A 117 -11.96 3.63 3.39
C ILE A 117 -13.40 4.14 3.52
N ASN A 118 -13.58 5.39 3.97
CA ASN A 118 -14.91 5.97 4.11
C ASN A 118 -15.65 6.08 2.77
N TYR A 119 -14.97 6.43 1.70
CA TYR A 119 -15.52 6.46 0.35
C TYR A 119 -15.94 5.05 -0.10
N HIS A 120 -15.04 4.09 -0.01
CA HIS A 120 -15.28 2.71 -0.44
C HIS A 120 -16.50 2.09 0.25
N LEU A 121 -16.58 2.23 1.58
CA LEU A 121 -17.70 1.70 2.36
C LEU A 121 -19.05 2.39 2.10
N LYS A 122 -19.03 3.64 1.59
CA LYS A 122 -20.26 4.38 1.23
C LYS A 122 -20.75 4.08 -0.19
N THR A 123 -19.85 3.71 -1.09
CA THR A 123 -20.16 3.54 -2.51
C THR A 123 -20.42 2.10 -2.93
N ASP A 124 -20.26 1.15 -2.01
CA ASP A 124 -20.41 -0.28 -2.27
C ASP A 124 -19.59 -0.74 -3.49
N ASN A 125 -18.37 -0.25 -3.61
CA ASN A 125 -17.46 -0.64 -4.67
C ASN A 125 -16.82 -2.00 -4.38
N ASP A 126 -16.53 -2.76 -5.43
CA ASP A 126 -15.70 -3.97 -5.34
C ASP A 126 -14.22 -3.64 -5.13
N PHE A 127 -13.79 -2.49 -5.68
CA PHE A 127 -12.41 -2.00 -5.59
C PHE A 127 -12.39 -0.47 -5.58
N SER A 128 -11.57 0.10 -4.73
CA SER A 128 -11.26 1.54 -4.75
C SER A 128 -9.76 1.75 -4.52
N SER A 129 -9.22 2.83 -5.09
CA SER A 129 -7.82 3.16 -4.96
C SER A 129 -7.60 4.68 -4.96
N ASN A 130 -6.65 5.14 -4.16
CA ASN A 130 -6.08 6.48 -4.26
C ASN A 130 -4.59 6.46 -4.61
N ILE A 131 -4.14 5.40 -5.26
CA ILE A 131 -2.80 5.31 -5.87
C ILE A 131 -2.74 6.23 -7.10
N CYS A 132 -1.55 6.74 -7.39
CA CYS A 132 -1.25 7.56 -8.56
C CYS A 132 -1.79 6.94 -9.86
N ASN A 133 -2.24 7.78 -10.79
CA ASN A 133 -2.78 7.40 -12.10
C ASN A 133 -4.04 6.51 -12.09
N PHE A 134 -4.68 6.31 -10.95
CA PHE A 134 -5.96 5.61 -10.91
C PHE A 134 -7.10 6.58 -11.25
N MET A 135 -7.73 6.39 -12.41
CA MET A 135 -8.86 7.21 -12.87
C MET A 135 -8.57 8.73 -12.78
N LYS A 136 -7.36 9.16 -13.09
CA LYS A 136 -6.92 10.57 -13.06
C LYS A 136 -7.24 11.27 -11.74
N ASN A 137 -7.04 10.59 -10.62
CA ASN A 137 -7.38 11.08 -9.29
C ASN A 137 -6.49 12.23 -8.78
N GLY A 138 -5.29 12.40 -9.37
CA GLY A 138 -4.36 13.49 -9.06
C GLY A 138 -3.40 13.23 -7.91
N TYR A 139 -3.35 12.01 -7.35
CA TYR A 139 -2.41 11.66 -6.30
C TYR A 139 -0.97 11.54 -6.81
N PRO A 140 0.02 11.95 -6.00
CA PRO A 140 1.40 11.50 -6.18
C PRO A 140 1.52 10.02 -5.84
N ASP A 141 2.55 9.35 -6.33
CA ASP A 141 2.81 7.97 -5.98
C ASP A 141 3.42 7.82 -4.58
N GLY A 142 3.09 6.72 -3.86
CA GLY A 142 3.66 6.39 -2.55
C GLY A 142 2.83 6.78 -1.31
N PHE A 143 1.74 7.55 -1.44
CA PHE A 143 0.87 7.89 -0.30
C PHE A 143 -0.43 7.10 -0.24
N GLY A 144 -0.80 6.46 -1.35
CA GLY A 144 -2.09 5.82 -1.51
C GLY A 144 -2.13 4.36 -1.07
N VAL A 145 -3.34 3.81 -1.13
CA VAL A 145 -3.64 2.40 -0.83
C VAL A 145 -4.73 1.91 -1.77
N GLU A 146 -4.83 0.61 -1.92
CA GLU A 146 -5.96 -0.06 -2.57
C GLU A 146 -6.84 -0.74 -1.52
N ILE A 147 -8.16 -0.73 -1.76
CA ILE A 147 -9.12 -1.47 -0.96
C ILE A 147 -10.06 -2.26 -1.86
N PHE A 148 -10.30 -3.51 -1.52
CA PHE A 148 -11.23 -4.39 -2.25
C PHE A 148 -11.93 -5.38 -1.32
N THR A 149 -13.07 -5.92 -1.79
CA THR A 149 -13.83 -6.88 -1.02
C THR A 149 -13.16 -8.26 -1.03
N VAL A 150 -13.30 -9.02 0.06
CA VAL A 150 -12.87 -10.44 0.10
C VAL A 150 -13.60 -11.27 -0.96
N ASN A 151 -14.87 -10.95 -1.25
CA ASN A 151 -15.64 -11.61 -2.30
C ASN A 151 -15.04 -11.41 -3.69
N SER A 152 -14.58 -10.19 -4.02
CA SER A 152 -13.89 -9.92 -5.28
C SER A 152 -12.59 -10.71 -5.38
N LEU A 153 -11.79 -10.75 -4.31
CA LEU A 153 -10.59 -11.58 -4.26
C LEU A 153 -10.89 -13.06 -4.47
N LYS A 154 -11.92 -13.60 -3.80
CA LYS A 154 -12.38 -15.00 -3.96
C LYS A 154 -12.79 -15.29 -5.41
N LYS A 155 -13.52 -14.37 -6.06
CA LYS A 155 -13.91 -14.50 -7.47
C LYS A 155 -12.70 -14.53 -8.39
N ILE A 156 -11.70 -13.66 -8.16
CA ILE A 156 -10.44 -13.65 -8.90
C ILE A 156 -9.67 -14.94 -8.65
N TRP A 157 -9.49 -15.34 -7.40
CA TRP A 157 -8.73 -16.54 -7.01
C TRP A 157 -9.26 -17.81 -7.70
N LYS A 158 -10.59 -17.97 -7.78
CA LYS A 158 -11.24 -19.11 -8.44
C LYS A 158 -11.09 -19.09 -9.96
N ASN A 159 -11.23 -17.92 -10.60
CA ASN A 159 -11.48 -17.82 -12.03
C ASN A 159 -10.33 -17.20 -12.86
N GLU A 160 -9.32 -16.57 -12.20
CA GLU A 160 -8.16 -16.07 -12.92
C GLU A 160 -7.06 -17.11 -12.96
N LYS A 161 -6.62 -17.47 -14.19
CA LYS A 161 -5.56 -18.47 -14.43
C LYS A 161 -4.30 -17.86 -15.01
N ARG A 162 -4.37 -16.64 -15.55
CA ARG A 162 -3.23 -15.98 -16.21
C ARG A 162 -2.21 -15.54 -15.18
N LYS A 163 -0.96 -16.02 -15.28
CA LYS A 163 0.15 -15.78 -14.36
C LYS A 163 0.32 -14.29 -14.03
N LYS A 164 0.36 -13.42 -15.04
CA LYS A 164 0.51 -11.96 -14.86
C LYS A 164 -0.56 -11.36 -13.93
N PHE A 165 -1.81 -11.79 -14.04
CA PHE A 165 -2.93 -11.28 -13.24
C PHE A 165 -2.95 -11.88 -11.83
N ARG A 166 -2.36 -13.06 -11.66
CA ARG A 166 -2.19 -13.67 -10.34
C ARG A 166 -1.01 -13.06 -9.58
N GLU A 167 0.03 -12.64 -10.30
CA GLU A 167 1.17 -11.91 -9.73
C GLU A 167 0.83 -10.45 -9.38
N HIS A 168 -0.07 -9.81 -10.14
CA HIS A 168 -0.45 -8.41 -9.97
C HIS A 168 -1.96 -8.26 -9.71
N ILE A 169 -2.38 -8.32 -8.44
CA ILE A 169 -3.80 -8.32 -8.03
C ILE A 169 -4.57 -7.15 -8.67
N ALA A 170 -4.02 -5.94 -8.63
CA ALA A 170 -4.65 -4.72 -9.13
C ALA A 170 -5.08 -4.81 -10.59
N LEU A 171 -4.32 -5.53 -11.44
CA LEU A 171 -4.66 -5.71 -12.85
C LEU A 171 -6.01 -6.41 -13.09
N ASN A 172 -6.53 -7.13 -12.08
CA ASN A 172 -7.87 -7.73 -12.18
C ASN A 172 -8.99 -6.69 -12.08
N PHE A 173 -8.68 -5.50 -11.58
CA PHE A 173 -9.61 -4.38 -11.45
C PHE A 173 -9.31 -3.29 -12.47
N TYR A 174 -8.03 -2.91 -12.57
CA TYR A 174 -7.59 -1.76 -13.34
C TYR A 174 -6.14 -1.91 -13.83
N ASP A 175 -5.90 -1.54 -15.08
CA ASP A 175 -4.56 -1.44 -15.66
C ASP A 175 -4.08 0.01 -15.55
N TYR A 176 -3.25 0.31 -14.55
CA TYR A 176 -2.72 1.65 -14.29
C TYR A 176 -1.87 2.21 -15.44
N LYS A 177 -1.23 1.33 -16.23
CA LYS A 177 -0.41 1.77 -17.37
C LYS A 177 -1.25 2.19 -18.56
N LYS A 178 -2.40 1.53 -18.74
CA LYS A 178 -3.33 1.79 -19.85
C LYS A 178 -4.47 2.73 -19.47
N ASP A 179 -4.52 3.16 -18.20
CA ASP A 179 -5.62 3.94 -17.63
C ASP A 179 -7.00 3.33 -17.96
N LYS A 180 -7.12 2.00 -17.76
CA LYS A 180 -8.30 1.26 -18.23
C LYS A 180 -8.80 0.22 -17.23
N LYS A 181 -10.13 0.21 -17.01
CA LYS A 181 -10.83 -0.81 -16.22
C LYS A 181 -10.69 -2.20 -16.87
N ASN A 182 -10.47 -3.23 -16.03
CA ASN A 182 -10.54 -4.61 -16.47
C ASN A 182 -12.00 -5.07 -16.52
N LEU A 183 -12.46 -5.51 -17.68
CA LEU A 183 -13.86 -5.89 -17.90
C LEU A 183 -14.16 -7.37 -17.60
N LYS A 184 -13.14 -8.22 -17.39
CA LYS A 184 -13.34 -9.67 -17.19
C LYS A 184 -14.34 -10.01 -16.08
N PHE A 185 -14.26 -9.29 -14.96
CA PHE A 185 -15.11 -9.56 -13.79
C PHE A 185 -16.23 -8.53 -13.60
N ASN A 186 -16.24 -7.47 -14.40
CA ASN A 186 -17.19 -6.36 -14.33
C ASN A 186 -17.32 -5.73 -12.92
N PHE A 187 -16.21 -5.65 -12.18
CA PHE A 187 -16.20 -5.06 -10.84
C PHE A 187 -16.60 -3.59 -10.84
N LYS A 188 -17.31 -3.16 -9.81
CA LYS A 188 -17.57 -1.76 -9.53
C LYS A 188 -16.33 -1.13 -8.90
N ILE A 189 -15.76 -0.13 -9.56
CA ILE A 189 -14.51 0.51 -9.13
C ILE A 189 -14.69 2.00 -8.91
N GLY A 190 -13.88 2.60 -8.02
CA GLY A 190 -13.94 4.02 -7.76
C GLY A 190 -12.71 4.61 -7.09
N THR A 191 -12.65 5.93 -7.00
CA THR A 191 -11.55 6.68 -6.40
C THR A 191 -12.05 7.94 -5.70
N VAL A 192 -11.20 8.51 -4.87
CA VAL A 192 -11.36 9.85 -4.30
C VAL A 192 -10.43 10.83 -4.99
N LYS A 193 -10.90 12.04 -5.26
CA LYS A 193 -10.05 13.11 -5.80
C LYS A 193 -8.98 13.50 -4.79
N CYS A 194 -7.75 13.68 -5.27
CA CYS A 194 -6.65 14.16 -4.45
C CYS A 194 -6.92 15.58 -3.94
N PRO A 195 -6.68 15.89 -2.65
CA PRO A 195 -6.72 17.25 -2.16
C PRO A 195 -5.71 18.14 -2.89
N LYS A 196 -6.13 19.39 -3.27
CA LYS A 196 -5.26 20.32 -4.02
C LYS A 196 -3.86 20.50 -3.40
N LYS A 197 -3.79 20.53 -2.07
CA LYS A 197 -2.53 20.73 -1.32
C LYS A 197 -1.50 19.61 -1.47
N ILE A 198 -1.92 18.41 -1.91
CA ILE A 198 -1.01 17.27 -2.15
C ILE A 198 -1.05 16.77 -3.59
N SER A 199 -1.89 17.36 -4.46
CA SER A 199 -2.07 16.91 -5.84
C SER A 199 -0.84 17.24 -6.69
N ARG A 200 0.07 16.26 -6.80
CA ARG A 200 1.30 16.32 -7.59
C ARG A 200 1.52 14.97 -8.29
N PRO A 201 0.72 14.62 -9.32
CA PRO A 201 0.69 13.29 -9.91
C PRO A 201 1.99 12.86 -10.61
N LYS A 202 2.95 13.77 -10.77
CA LYS A 202 4.29 13.46 -11.31
C LYS A 202 5.30 13.10 -10.22
N LEU A 203 5.00 13.35 -8.94
CA LEU A 203 5.91 13.01 -7.84
C LEU A 203 5.77 11.55 -7.46
N VAL A 204 6.91 10.93 -7.15
CA VAL A 204 7.03 9.52 -6.77
C VAL A 204 7.76 9.44 -5.42
N PHE A 205 7.09 8.83 -4.44
CA PHE A 205 7.58 8.60 -3.08
C PHE A 205 7.67 7.11 -2.74
N GLU A 206 7.67 6.23 -3.73
CA GLU A 206 7.94 4.80 -3.54
C GLU A 206 9.43 4.46 -3.69
N VAL A 207 9.84 3.38 -3.02
CA VAL A 207 11.21 2.87 -3.05
C VAL A 207 11.30 1.70 -4.03
N ASN A 208 11.75 1.97 -5.25
CA ASN A 208 12.00 0.96 -6.27
C ASN A 208 13.50 0.63 -6.41
N TYR A 209 14.36 1.66 -6.33
CA TYR A 209 15.82 1.60 -6.45
C TYR A 209 16.48 2.21 -5.23
N TYR A 210 17.79 2.01 -5.09
CA TYR A 210 18.57 2.59 -3.98
C TYR A 210 18.50 4.13 -3.95
N LYS A 211 18.49 4.80 -5.09
CA LYS A 211 18.32 6.26 -5.16
C LYS A 211 17.00 6.75 -4.56
N ASP A 212 15.92 5.99 -4.76
CA ASP A 212 14.60 6.32 -4.21
C ASP A 212 14.62 6.19 -2.69
N TYR A 213 15.30 5.15 -2.18
CA TYR A 213 15.52 4.97 -0.75
C TYR A 213 16.28 6.15 -0.14
N LEU A 214 17.35 6.61 -0.78
CA LEU A 214 18.10 7.78 -0.30
C LEU A 214 17.23 9.04 -0.26
N PHE A 215 16.36 9.23 -1.23
CA PHE A 215 15.40 10.33 -1.24
C PHE A 215 14.37 10.21 -0.09
N ILE A 216 13.80 9.04 0.13
CA ILE A 216 12.88 8.78 1.24
C ILE A 216 13.60 8.93 2.60
N LYS A 217 14.85 8.47 2.69
CA LYS A 217 15.68 8.63 3.90
C LYS A 217 15.83 10.11 4.28
N GLN A 218 16.09 11.00 3.33
CA GLN A 218 16.15 12.45 3.58
C GLN A 218 14.83 12.99 4.15
N ILE A 219 13.68 12.50 3.70
CA ILE A 219 12.37 12.89 4.24
C ILE A 219 12.25 12.47 5.70
N TYR A 220 12.58 11.21 6.01
CA TYR A 220 12.53 10.71 7.38
C TYR A 220 13.53 11.43 8.30
N GLU A 221 14.77 11.66 7.85
CA GLU A 221 15.78 12.41 8.62
C GLU A 221 15.36 13.84 8.91
N TYR A 222 14.68 14.50 7.97
CA TYR A 222 14.18 15.86 8.16
C TYR A 222 13.02 15.93 9.16
N PHE A 223 12.05 15.02 9.05
CA PHE A 223 10.82 15.10 9.84
C PHE A 223 10.89 14.36 11.17
N SER A 224 11.58 13.22 11.27
CA SER A 224 11.54 12.36 12.46
C SER A 224 11.95 13.07 13.76
N PRO A 225 12.94 13.98 13.78
CA PRO A 225 13.29 14.71 14.99
C PRO A 225 12.22 15.71 15.45
N GLN A 226 11.39 16.22 14.53
CA GLN A 226 10.38 17.26 14.78
C GLN A 226 8.99 16.68 14.95
N ASN A 227 8.60 15.83 14.04
CA ASN A 227 7.29 15.16 14.00
C ASN A 227 7.38 13.86 13.20
N PHE A 228 7.48 12.74 13.89
CA PHE A 228 7.53 11.43 13.24
C PHE A 228 6.30 11.14 12.37
N PHE A 229 5.14 11.70 12.72
CA PHE A 229 3.89 11.47 11.99
C PHE A 229 3.55 12.58 10.99
N PHE A 230 4.57 13.09 10.31
CA PHE A 230 4.40 14.01 9.19
C PHE A 230 3.41 13.47 8.14
N THR A 231 2.68 14.36 7.49
CA THR A 231 1.62 14.03 6.53
C THR A 231 2.10 14.13 5.09
N ALA A 232 1.31 13.61 4.14
CA ALA A 232 1.53 13.83 2.71
C ALA A 232 1.62 15.33 2.36
N THR A 233 0.84 16.17 3.06
CA THR A 233 0.89 17.63 2.92
C THR A 233 2.26 18.20 3.33
N ASP A 234 2.81 17.71 4.44
CA ASP A 234 4.11 18.19 4.93
C ASP A 234 5.22 17.79 3.96
N VAL A 235 5.19 16.56 3.46
CA VAL A 235 6.16 16.05 2.48
C VAL A 235 6.11 16.85 1.17
N VAL A 236 4.92 17.10 0.62
CA VAL A 236 4.78 17.87 -0.62
C VAL A 236 5.30 19.32 -0.44
N LYS A 237 4.94 19.98 0.67
CA LYS A 237 5.44 21.32 0.99
C LYS A 237 6.96 21.36 1.15
N TRP A 238 7.53 20.35 1.84
CA TRP A 238 8.99 20.23 1.99
C TRP A 238 9.68 20.04 0.64
N TYR A 239 9.12 19.16 -0.21
CA TYR A 239 9.62 18.92 -1.55
C TYR A 239 9.64 20.21 -2.38
N GLU A 240 8.51 20.92 -2.43
CA GLU A 240 8.41 22.19 -3.17
C GLU A 240 9.40 23.23 -2.66
N LYS A 241 9.52 23.40 -1.35
CA LYS A 241 10.50 24.35 -0.76
C LYS A 241 11.94 23.99 -1.12
N LYS A 242 12.27 22.68 -1.15
CA LYS A 242 13.64 22.21 -1.38
C LYS A 242 14.06 22.24 -2.86
N TYR A 243 13.14 21.90 -3.76
CA TYR A 243 13.47 21.65 -5.17
C TYR A 243 12.93 22.74 -6.12
N TYR A 244 11.74 23.31 -5.90
CA TYR A 244 11.24 24.38 -6.78
C TYR A 244 11.86 25.76 -6.52
N ARG A 245 12.38 26.04 -5.32
CA ARG A 245 13.13 27.31 -5.07
C ARG A 245 14.51 27.32 -5.73
N LYS A 246 15.05 26.20 -6.18
CA LYS A 246 16.34 26.16 -6.89
C LYS A 246 16.23 26.52 -8.38
N GLU A 247 15.02 26.55 -8.94
CA GLU A 247 14.80 26.96 -10.33
C GLU A 247 14.57 28.46 -10.48
N LEU A 248 14.52 29.21 -9.38
CA LEU A 248 14.30 30.68 -9.35
C LEU A 248 15.52 31.47 -8.89
N ASN A 249 16.67 30.84 -8.64
CA ASN A 249 17.98 31.43 -8.39
C ASN A 249 19.01 30.84 -9.37
#